data_af056fbe91bfd6404f58958727d3144c
#
_entry.id   af056fbe91bfd6404f58958727d3144c
#
_cell.length_a   1.000
_cell.length_b   1.000
_cell.length_c   1.000
_cell.angle_alpha   90.00
_cell.angle_beta   90.00
_cell.angle_gamma   90.00
#
_symmetry.space_group_name_H-M   'P 1'
#
loop_
_entity.id
_entity.type
_entity.pdbx_description
1 polymer ?
#
loop_
_entity_poly.entity_id
_entity_poly.type
_entity_poly.pdbx_seq_one_letter_code
_entity_poly.pdbx_strand_id
1 'polypeptide(L)'
;APVYRLFGLQVQTSVTNTESDATLAADLDEDRLAKRLEALDMYAEELNKREQDIAAKEAENTQIAQKLEEMRAALEEREKTFNNEVKKYDDRNVNIEQNAKNLASMRPADAVEILNAMEDQDVIDTLRKVEQLAQAAGKMSQVSNWLSLMPPERVATLQRKMTNKPVSIQ
;
A
#
# COMPACT_ATOMS: atom_id res chain seq x y z
N ALA A 1 20.65 68.21 -68.00
CA ALA A 1 20.16 67.43 -68.79
C ALA A 1 20.01 67.64 -70.34
N PRO A 2 20.83 68.48 -71.01
CA PRO A 2 20.71 68.59 -72.47
C PRO A 2 21.27 67.42 -73.28
N VAL A 3 22.04 66.50 -72.68
CA VAL A 3 22.71 65.38 -73.36
C VAL A 3 21.76 64.25 -73.73
N TYR A 4 20.69 64.04 -72.95
CA TYR A 4 19.72 62.91 -73.17
C TYR A 4 18.77 63.20 -74.36
N ARG A 5 18.57 64.47 -74.78
CA ARG A 5 17.75 64.82 -75.96
C ARG A 5 18.41 64.42 -77.29
N LEU A 6 19.73 64.30 -77.32
CA LEU A 6 20.49 64.01 -78.55
C LEU A 6 20.39 62.54 -78.99
N PHE A 7 20.05 61.62 -78.06
CA PHE A 7 19.95 60.18 -78.30
C PHE A 7 18.51 59.63 -78.23
N GLY A 8 17.51 60.50 -78.22
CA GLY A 8 16.12 60.06 -78.25
C GLY A 8 15.70 59.23 -76.97
N LEU A 9 16.52 59.29 -75.95
CA LEU A 9 16.20 58.60 -74.67
C LEU A 9 15.26 59.52 -73.87
N GLN A 10 13.99 59.21 -73.86
CA GLN A 10 13.06 59.72 -72.87
C GLN A 10 13.47 59.19 -71.52
N VAL A 11 13.89 60.10 -70.64
CA VAL A 11 13.99 59.81 -69.23
C VAL A 11 12.56 59.69 -68.73
N GLN A 12 12.07 58.48 -68.65
CA GLN A 12 10.92 58.23 -67.84
C GLN A 12 11.36 58.51 -66.38
N THR A 13 11.03 59.66 -65.91
CA THR A 13 10.92 59.88 -64.48
C THR A 13 9.75 59.02 -64.03
N SER A 14 10.04 57.81 -63.66
CA SER A 14 9.11 57.05 -62.84
C SER A 14 8.95 57.89 -61.57
N VAL A 15 7.91 58.71 -61.53
CA VAL A 15 7.35 59.09 -60.22
C VAL A 15 6.86 57.80 -59.64
N THR A 16 7.77 57.10 -59.00
CA THR A 16 7.39 55.99 -58.15
C THR A 16 6.43 56.60 -57.14
N ASN A 17 5.23 56.09 -57.11
CA ASN A 17 4.24 56.36 -56.07
C ASN A 17 4.80 55.96 -54.70
N THR A 18 5.72 56.75 -54.18
CA THR A 18 6.32 56.61 -52.87
C THR A 18 5.26 56.62 -51.76
N GLU A 19 4.14 57.32 -52.00
CA GLU A 19 2.98 57.31 -51.09
C GLU A 19 2.24 55.98 -51.16
N SER A 20 2.09 55.41 -52.34
CA SER A 20 1.43 54.09 -52.50
C SER A 20 2.27 52.89 -51.91
N ASP A 21 3.58 52.93 -52.02
CA ASP A 21 4.50 52.00 -51.45
C ASP A 21 4.59 52.13 -49.91
N ALA A 22 4.50 53.35 -49.40
CA ALA A 22 4.49 53.64 -47.97
C ALA A 22 3.18 53.18 -47.30
N THR A 23 2.02 53.30 -47.96
CA THR A 23 0.73 52.83 -47.46
C THR A 23 0.66 51.28 -47.49
N LEU A 24 1.16 50.62 -48.53
CA LEU A 24 1.26 49.17 -48.63
C LEU A 24 2.20 48.59 -47.56
N ALA A 25 3.30 49.23 -47.23
CA ALA A 25 4.20 48.82 -46.17
C ALA A 25 3.56 48.99 -44.80
N ALA A 26 2.80 50.05 -44.55
CA ALA A 26 2.06 50.26 -43.31
C ALA A 26 0.96 49.20 -43.13
N ASP A 27 0.18 48.89 -44.17
CA ASP A 27 -0.86 47.86 -44.15
C ASP A 27 -0.26 46.45 -43.84
N LEU A 28 0.90 46.15 -44.44
CA LEU A 28 1.62 44.88 -44.14
C LEU A 28 2.14 44.80 -42.71
N ASP A 29 2.56 45.95 -42.13
CA ASP A 29 3.01 45.99 -40.74
C ASP A 29 1.83 45.88 -39.75
N GLU A 30 0.68 46.49 -40.08
CA GLU A 30 -0.56 46.33 -39.30
C GLU A 30 -1.05 44.86 -39.33
N ASP A 31 -1.04 44.22 -40.50
CA ASP A 31 -1.38 42.78 -40.61
C ASP A 31 -0.43 41.90 -39.80
N ARG A 32 0.86 42.22 -39.77
CA ARG A 32 1.85 41.50 -38.95
C ARG A 32 1.61 41.72 -37.47
N LEU A 33 1.27 42.91 -37.06
CA LEU A 33 0.95 43.22 -35.66
C LEU A 33 -0.34 42.53 -35.23
N ALA A 34 -1.38 42.54 -36.07
CA ALA A 34 -2.63 41.84 -35.80
C ALA A 34 -2.40 40.33 -35.59
N LYS A 35 -1.64 39.69 -36.49
CA LYS A 35 -1.28 38.25 -36.35
C LYS A 35 -0.44 37.96 -35.11
N ARG A 36 0.44 38.87 -34.70
CA ARG A 36 1.22 38.72 -33.46
C ARG A 36 0.35 38.86 -32.22
N LEU A 37 -0.61 39.77 -32.23
CA LEU A 37 -1.57 39.92 -31.14
C LEU A 37 -2.43 38.68 -31.01
N GLU A 38 -2.98 38.15 -32.12
CA GLU A 38 -3.75 36.92 -32.14
C GLU A 38 -2.93 35.73 -31.61
N ALA A 39 -1.65 35.58 -32.02
CA ALA A 39 -0.75 34.58 -31.52
C ALA A 39 -0.47 34.73 -30.01
N LEU A 40 -0.32 35.94 -29.51
CA LEU A 40 -0.13 36.22 -28.08
C LEU A 40 -1.37 35.89 -27.27
N ASP A 41 -2.56 36.17 -27.78
CA ASP A 41 -3.83 35.82 -27.14
C ASP A 41 -3.97 34.30 -27.05
N MET A 42 -3.65 33.56 -28.13
CA MET A 42 -3.64 32.09 -28.11
C MET A 42 -2.62 31.53 -27.09
N TYR A 43 -1.43 32.09 -27.00
CA TYR A 43 -0.45 31.72 -25.99
C TYR A 43 -0.94 32.01 -24.57
N ALA A 44 -1.60 33.14 -24.37
CA ALA A 44 -2.17 33.46 -23.06
C ALA A 44 -3.27 32.48 -22.64
N GLU A 45 -4.15 32.11 -23.58
CA GLU A 45 -5.16 31.05 -23.32
C GLU A 45 -4.53 29.72 -23.03
N GLU A 46 -3.50 29.31 -23.78
CA GLU A 46 -2.78 28.05 -23.53
C GLU A 46 -2.10 28.05 -22.16
N LEU A 47 -1.47 29.15 -21.77
CA LEU A 47 -0.85 29.30 -20.44
C LEU A 47 -1.89 29.22 -19.33
N ASN A 48 -3.01 29.89 -19.44
CA ASN A 48 -4.11 29.84 -18.48
C ASN A 48 -4.64 28.41 -18.33
N LYS A 49 -4.78 27.66 -19.43
CA LYS A 49 -5.19 26.27 -19.39
C LYS A 49 -4.16 25.39 -18.69
N ARG A 50 -2.88 25.59 -18.97
CA ARG A 50 -1.80 24.87 -18.29
C ARG A 50 -1.75 25.17 -16.79
N GLU A 51 -1.97 26.42 -16.40
CA GLU A 51 -2.06 26.78 -14.97
C GLU A 51 -3.21 26.07 -14.26
N GLN A 52 -4.39 26.02 -14.91
CA GLN A 52 -5.54 25.28 -14.37
C GLN A 52 -5.25 23.77 -14.26
N ASP A 53 -4.64 23.17 -15.27
CA ASP A 53 -4.24 21.76 -15.26
C ASP A 53 -3.21 21.46 -14.17
N ILE A 54 -2.25 22.36 -13.96
CA ILE A 54 -1.25 22.24 -12.88
C ILE A 54 -1.93 22.34 -11.53
N ALA A 55 -2.79 23.35 -11.31
CA ALA A 55 -3.51 23.50 -10.04
C ALA A 55 -4.38 22.28 -9.72
N ALA A 56 -5.05 21.70 -10.72
CA ALA A 56 -5.83 20.49 -10.56
C ALA A 56 -4.95 19.28 -10.15
N LYS A 57 -3.81 19.12 -10.80
CA LYS A 57 -2.84 18.06 -10.46
C LYS A 57 -2.21 18.24 -9.08
N GLU A 58 -1.92 19.46 -8.69
CA GLU A 58 -1.40 19.77 -7.34
C GLU A 58 -2.44 19.40 -6.26
N ALA A 59 -3.71 19.71 -6.49
CA ALA A 59 -4.79 19.34 -5.60
C ALA A 59 -4.93 17.81 -5.51
N GLU A 60 -4.89 17.11 -6.63
CA GLU A 60 -4.91 15.64 -6.67
C GLU A 60 -3.70 15.03 -5.93
N ASN A 61 -2.50 15.53 -6.20
CA ASN A 61 -1.28 15.08 -5.52
C ASN A 61 -1.35 15.28 -4.01
N THR A 62 -1.92 16.40 -3.56
CA THR A 62 -2.13 16.67 -2.14
C THR A 62 -3.07 15.65 -1.51
N GLN A 63 -4.18 15.30 -2.18
CA GLN A 63 -5.09 14.27 -1.72
C GLN A 63 -4.44 12.88 -1.67
N ILE A 64 -3.65 12.55 -2.69
CA ILE A 64 -2.89 11.28 -2.73
C ILE A 64 -1.88 11.23 -1.59
N ALA A 65 -1.16 12.31 -1.33
CA ALA A 65 -0.21 12.40 -0.23
C ALA A 65 -0.89 12.19 1.14
N GLN A 66 -2.06 12.80 1.35
CA GLN A 66 -2.84 12.59 2.57
C GLN A 66 -3.29 11.13 2.73
N LYS A 67 -3.83 10.52 1.68
CA LYS A 67 -4.24 9.11 1.70
C LYS A 67 -3.07 8.15 1.94
N LEU A 68 -1.90 8.46 1.39
CA LEU A 68 -0.69 7.67 1.63
C LEU A 68 -0.25 7.74 3.09
N GLU A 69 -0.32 8.91 3.69
CA GLU A 69 0.02 9.10 5.11
C GLU A 69 -0.97 8.36 6.04
N GLU A 70 -2.27 8.46 5.77
CA GLU A 70 -3.29 7.69 6.48
C GLU A 70 -3.08 6.17 6.35
N MET A 71 -2.77 5.68 5.15
CA MET A 71 -2.48 4.26 4.93
C MET A 71 -1.21 3.82 5.65
N ARG A 72 -0.16 4.64 5.68
CA ARG A 72 1.07 4.34 6.43
C ARG A 72 0.79 4.22 7.92
N ALA A 73 0.06 5.18 8.48
CA ALA A 73 -0.31 5.14 9.91
C ALA A 73 -1.15 3.90 10.24
N ALA A 74 -2.12 3.55 9.38
CA ALA A 74 -2.95 2.36 9.56
C ALA A 74 -2.13 1.04 9.45
N LEU A 75 -1.15 1.00 8.56
CA LEU A 75 -0.26 -0.17 8.42
C LEU A 75 0.66 -0.30 9.65
N GLU A 76 1.22 0.78 10.15
CA GLU A 76 2.07 0.77 11.34
C GLU A 76 1.29 0.28 12.58
N GLU A 77 0.05 0.73 12.74
CA GLU A 77 -0.81 0.25 13.83
C GLU A 77 -1.16 -1.23 13.68
N ARG A 78 -1.45 -1.69 12.46
CA ARG A 78 -1.68 -3.11 12.19
C ARG A 78 -0.44 -3.97 12.45
N GLU A 79 0.73 -3.52 12.06
CA GLU A 79 1.99 -4.19 12.32
C GLU A 79 2.24 -4.31 13.83
N LYS A 80 2.01 -3.24 14.57
CA LYS A 80 2.16 -3.23 16.03
C LYS A 80 1.18 -4.19 16.72
N THR A 81 -0.09 -4.20 16.30
CA THR A 81 -1.08 -5.16 16.82
C THR A 81 -0.70 -6.59 16.50
N PHE A 82 -0.32 -6.87 15.25
CA PHE A 82 0.12 -8.19 14.83
C PHE A 82 1.34 -8.67 15.64
N ASN A 83 2.36 -7.83 15.79
CA ASN A 83 3.54 -8.16 16.56
C ASN A 83 3.21 -8.44 18.04
N ASN A 84 2.27 -7.69 18.62
CA ASN A 84 1.78 -7.97 19.98
C ASN A 84 1.02 -9.29 20.08
N GLU A 85 0.23 -9.65 19.08
CA GLU A 85 -0.48 -10.93 19.03
C GLU A 85 0.50 -12.10 18.87
N VAL A 86 1.48 -11.97 17.97
CA VAL A 86 2.54 -12.97 17.79
C VAL A 86 3.30 -13.19 19.10
N LYS A 87 3.70 -12.10 19.77
CA LYS A 87 4.38 -12.20 21.06
C LYS A 87 3.54 -12.91 22.12
N LYS A 88 2.26 -12.58 22.24
CA LYS A 88 1.36 -13.27 23.16
C LYS A 88 1.23 -14.76 22.83
N TYR A 89 1.20 -15.10 21.55
CA TYR A 89 1.13 -16.47 21.09
C TYR A 89 2.41 -17.24 21.43
N ASP A 90 3.57 -16.63 21.21
CA ASP A 90 4.87 -17.23 21.54
C ASP A 90 5.04 -17.41 23.04
N ASP A 91 4.70 -16.40 23.85
CA ASP A 91 4.73 -16.49 25.31
C ASP A 91 3.80 -17.60 25.82
N ARG A 92 2.60 -17.74 25.23
CA ARG A 92 1.67 -18.84 25.56
C ARG A 92 2.26 -20.22 25.21
N ASN A 93 2.86 -20.35 24.03
CA ASN A 93 3.49 -21.62 23.61
C ASN A 93 4.62 -22.03 24.54
N VAL A 94 5.47 -21.09 24.96
CA VAL A 94 6.54 -21.33 25.93
C VAL A 94 5.96 -21.82 27.27
N ASN A 95 4.89 -21.17 27.73
CA ASN A 95 4.22 -21.55 28.98
C ASN A 95 3.55 -22.93 28.88
N ILE A 96 2.88 -23.25 27.76
CA ILE A 96 2.30 -24.56 27.52
C ILE A 96 3.39 -25.63 27.48
N GLU A 97 4.53 -25.35 26.86
CA GLU A 97 5.65 -26.30 26.83
C GLU A 97 6.23 -26.55 28.22
N GLN A 98 6.36 -25.50 29.02
CA GLN A 98 6.83 -25.64 30.40
C GLN A 98 5.83 -26.44 31.24
N ASN A 99 4.54 -26.18 31.11
CA ASN A 99 3.48 -26.94 31.78
C ASN A 99 3.49 -28.41 31.34
N ALA A 100 3.64 -28.69 30.05
CA ALA A 100 3.74 -30.05 29.51
C ALA A 100 4.94 -30.81 30.10
N LYS A 101 6.11 -30.17 30.20
CA LYS A 101 7.30 -30.77 30.83
C LYS A 101 7.09 -31.03 32.33
N ASN A 102 6.48 -30.10 33.04
CA ASN A 102 6.19 -30.23 34.46
C ASN A 102 5.24 -31.43 34.73
N LEU A 103 4.11 -31.47 34.00
CA LEU A 103 3.13 -32.55 34.14
C LEU A 103 3.71 -33.89 33.72
N ALA A 104 4.53 -33.95 32.67
CA ALA A 104 5.20 -35.21 32.27
C ALA A 104 6.22 -35.72 33.29
N SER A 105 6.72 -34.88 34.19
CA SER A 105 7.63 -35.25 35.27
C SER A 105 6.92 -35.71 36.57
N MET A 106 5.61 -35.46 36.69
CA MET A 106 4.80 -35.81 37.84
C MET A 106 4.29 -37.26 37.78
N ARG A 107 3.80 -37.77 38.91
CA ARG A 107 3.05 -39.05 38.92
C ARG A 107 1.77 -38.86 38.09
N PRO A 108 1.36 -39.89 37.33
CA PRO A 108 0.20 -39.76 36.45
C PRO A 108 -1.11 -39.34 37.16
N ALA A 109 -1.34 -39.80 38.37
CA ALA A 109 -2.52 -39.46 39.16
C ALA A 109 -2.55 -37.98 39.54
N ASP A 110 -1.41 -37.42 39.98
CA ASP A 110 -1.28 -36.02 40.34
C ASP A 110 -1.45 -35.09 39.10
N ALA A 111 -0.87 -35.52 37.98
CA ALA A 111 -1.03 -34.79 36.71
C ALA A 111 -2.49 -34.76 36.25
N VAL A 112 -3.23 -35.88 36.39
CA VAL A 112 -4.66 -35.95 36.01
C VAL A 112 -5.52 -35.09 36.93
N GLU A 113 -5.21 -34.98 38.22
CA GLU A 113 -5.93 -34.10 39.12
C GLU A 113 -5.81 -32.62 38.68
N ILE A 114 -4.60 -32.21 38.33
CA ILE A 114 -4.35 -30.84 37.79
C ILE A 114 -5.08 -30.63 36.46
N LEU A 115 -4.96 -31.58 35.53
CA LEU A 115 -5.61 -31.48 34.20
C LEU A 115 -7.15 -31.44 34.31
N ASN A 116 -7.75 -32.08 35.31
CA ASN A 116 -9.18 -32.02 35.55
C ASN A 116 -9.65 -30.64 36.05
N ALA A 117 -8.77 -29.90 36.72
CA ALA A 117 -9.06 -28.54 37.19
C ALA A 117 -8.81 -27.46 36.14
N MET A 118 -8.10 -27.78 35.04
CA MET A 118 -7.78 -26.83 33.96
C MET A 118 -8.95 -26.68 32.98
N GLU A 119 -8.94 -25.55 32.22
CA GLU A 119 -9.86 -25.33 31.12
C GLU A 119 -9.60 -26.32 29.96
N ASP A 120 -10.64 -26.70 29.25
CA ASP A 120 -10.57 -27.72 28.19
C ASP A 120 -9.55 -27.39 27.10
N GLN A 121 -9.47 -26.09 26.70
CA GLN A 121 -8.53 -25.68 25.66
C GLN A 121 -7.07 -25.81 26.13
N ASP A 122 -6.78 -25.43 27.36
CA ASP A 122 -5.45 -25.54 27.94
C ASP A 122 -5.02 -26.98 28.15
N VAL A 123 -5.97 -27.85 28.53
CA VAL A 123 -5.73 -29.29 28.59
C VAL A 123 -5.36 -29.84 27.21
N ILE A 124 -6.15 -29.52 26.19
CA ILE A 124 -5.92 -29.99 24.81
C ILE A 124 -4.56 -29.55 24.30
N ASP A 125 -4.22 -28.26 24.47
CA ASP A 125 -2.95 -27.72 24.03
C ASP A 125 -1.76 -28.36 24.79
N THR A 126 -1.92 -28.59 26.08
CA THR A 126 -0.92 -29.26 26.90
C THR A 126 -0.74 -30.72 26.50
N LEU A 127 -1.81 -31.48 26.29
CA LEU A 127 -1.74 -32.89 25.85
C LEU A 127 -1.04 -33.02 24.49
N ARG A 128 -1.37 -32.16 23.53
CA ARG A 128 -0.70 -32.12 22.23
C ARG A 128 0.78 -31.79 22.35
N LYS A 129 1.14 -30.89 23.24
CA LYS A 129 2.54 -30.50 23.46
C LYS A 129 3.32 -31.68 24.11
N VAL A 130 2.74 -32.37 25.08
CA VAL A 130 3.35 -33.56 25.67
C VAL A 130 3.58 -34.64 24.61
N GLU A 131 2.61 -34.90 23.75
CA GLU A 131 2.73 -35.85 22.66
C GLU A 131 3.83 -35.47 21.67
N GLN A 132 3.89 -34.20 21.28
CA GLN A 132 4.94 -33.65 20.41
C GLN A 132 6.34 -33.80 21.05
N LEU A 133 6.49 -33.45 22.33
CA LEU A 133 7.75 -33.59 23.05
C LEU A 133 8.18 -35.04 23.19
N ALA A 134 7.26 -35.98 23.49
CA ALA A 134 7.53 -37.37 23.57
C ALA A 134 7.99 -37.94 22.22
N GLN A 135 7.29 -37.58 21.14
CA GLN A 135 7.65 -37.98 19.78
C GLN A 135 9.03 -37.43 19.36
N ALA A 136 9.32 -36.18 19.65
CA ALA A 136 10.63 -35.58 19.39
C ALA A 136 11.77 -36.25 20.17
N ALA A 137 11.49 -36.73 21.39
CA ALA A 137 12.45 -37.46 22.23
C ALA A 137 12.52 -38.96 21.95
N GLY A 138 11.74 -39.49 21.02
CA GLY A 138 11.66 -40.92 20.73
C GLY A 138 11.10 -41.75 21.91
N LYS A 139 10.31 -41.14 22.81
CA LYS A 139 9.73 -41.76 24.00
C LYS A 139 8.24 -41.99 23.80
N MET A 140 7.68 -42.94 24.57
CA MET A 140 6.23 -43.12 24.62
C MET A 140 5.56 -41.94 25.33
N SER A 141 4.46 -41.47 24.75
CA SER A 141 3.66 -40.38 25.34
C SER A 141 2.89 -40.90 26.57
N GLN A 142 2.81 -40.07 27.61
CA GLN A 142 2.01 -40.34 28.80
C GLN A 142 0.53 -39.99 28.63
N VAL A 143 0.16 -39.34 27.52
CA VAL A 143 -1.20 -38.87 27.26
C VAL A 143 -2.24 -39.97 27.35
N SER A 144 -1.97 -41.14 26.76
CA SER A 144 -2.89 -42.29 26.83
C SER A 144 -3.13 -42.78 28.25
N ASN A 145 -2.08 -42.75 29.07
CA ASN A 145 -2.17 -43.14 30.49
C ASN A 145 -3.00 -42.12 31.28
N TRP A 146 -2.79 -40.85 31.07
CA TRP A 146 -3.58 -39.80 31.72
C TRP A 146 -5.06 -39.88 31.33
N LEU A 147 -5.36 -40.05 30.03
CA LEU A 147 -6.73 -40.17 29.55
C LEU A 147 -7.43 -41.40 30.17
N SER A 148 -6.71 -42.49 30.44
CA SER A 148 -7.30 -43.67 31.10
C SER A 148 -7.64 -43.46 32.58
N LEU A 149 -6.97 -42.50 33.23
CA LEU A 149 -7.17 -42.15 34.63
C LEU A 149 -8.19 -41.04 34.85
N MET A 150 -8.55 -40.30 33.77
CA MET A 150 -9.56 -39.23 33.82
C MET A 150 -10.99 -39.81 33.85
N PRO A 151 -11.97 -39.04 34.35
CA PRO A 151 -13.38 -39.39 34.24
C PRO A 151 -13.80 -39.55 32.76
N PRO A 152 -14.54 -40.61 32.39
CA PRO A 152 -14.90 -40.87 30.99
C PRO A 152 -15.65 -39.73 30.30
N GLU A 153 -16.50 -39.02 31.03
CA GLU A 153 -17.24 -37.86 30.52
C GLU A 153 -16.30 -36.72 30.15
N ARG A 154 -15.26 -36.49 30.95
CA ARG A 154 -14.23 -35.47 30.69
C ARG A 154 -13.43 -35.83 29.44
N VAL A 155 -12.99 -37.08 29.32
CA VAL A 155 -12.26 -37.58 28.15
C VAL A 155 -13.10 -37.42 26.87
N ALA A 156 -14.37 -37.85 26.90
CA ALA A 156 -15.27 -37.72 25.76
C ALA A 156 -15.45 -36.22 25.31
N THR A 157 -15.49 -35.33 26.28
CA THR A 157 -15.60 -33.87 25.98
C THR A 157 -14.32 -33.32 25.34
N LEU A 158 -13.15 -33.68 25.89
CA LEU A 158 -11.85 -33.29 25.35
C LEU A 158 -11.65 -33.85 23.95
N GLN A 159 -11.91 -35.14 23.72
CA GLN A 159 -11.77 -35.75 22.40
C GLN A 159 -12.70 -35.13 21.35
N ARG A 160 -13.95 -34.82 21.69
CA ARG A 160 -14.87 -34.10 20.81
C ARG A 160 -14.32 -32.72 20.40
N LYS A 161 -13.77 -31.98 21.37
CA LYS A 161 -13.16 -30.67 21.11
C LYS A 161 -11.87 -30.79 20.30
N MET A 162 -11.09 -31.84 20.49
CA MET A 162 -9.87 -32.12 19.72
C MET A 162 -10.15 -32.42 18.25
N THR A 163 -11.26 -33.10 17.92
CA THR A 163 -11.66 -33.41 16.54
C THR A 163 -12.27 -32.22 15.82
N ASN A 164 -12.88 -31.28 16.54
CA ASN A 164 -13.52 -30.08 15.98
C ASN A 164 -12.55 -28.88 15.85
N LYS A 165 -11.26 -29.11 15.84
CA LYS A 165 -10.28 -28.03 15.66
C LYS A 165 -10.51 -27.33 14.30
N PRO A 166 -10.74 -26.03 14.27
CA PRO A 166 -10.72 -25.31 12.99
C PRO A 166 -9.36 -25.54 12.34
N VAL A 167 -9.39 -25.87 11.05
CA VAL A 167 -8.18 -25.99 10.23
C VAL A 167 -7.47 -24.65 10.33
N SER A 168 -6.28 -24.66 10.93
CA SER A 168 -5.43 -23.47 10.95
C SER A 168 -5.15 -23.11 9.50
N ILE A 169 -5.62 -21.94 9.09
CA ILE A 169 -5.27 -21.34 7.80
C ILE A 169 -3.75 -21.15 7.85
N GLN A 170 -3.06 -21.86 6.95
CA GLN A 170 -1.64 -21.67 6.67
C GLN A 170 -1.41 -20.33 5.99
#